data_c35f8aa60bc68b39ff075372ad2dec9c
#
_entry.id   c35f8aa60bc68b39ff075372ad2dec9c
#
_cell.length_a   1.000
_cell.length_b   1.000
_cell.length_c   1.000
_cell.angle_alpha   90.00
_cell.angle_beta   90.00
_cell.angle_gamma   90.00
#
_symmetry.space_group_name_H-M   'P 1'
#
loop_
_entity.id
_entity.type
_entity.pdbx_description
1 polymer ?
#
loop_
_entity_poly.entity_id
_entity_poly.type
_entity_poly.pdbx_seq_one_letter_code
_entity_poly.pdbx_strand_id
1 'polypeptide(L)'
;MPNKGKIAQIIGPVVDVSFSNNASLPKIYDALEIKKENGQKIVLEVQQHLGEDRVRAIAMDSTDGLVRGMEVVDTGSAIKMPIGDKIKGRLFNVVGEAIDGIGAVDNAGGYPIHNTPPKFDELSTETEVLFTGIKVIDLLEPYAKGGKIGLFGGAGVGKTVLIMELVNNIAKAYAGLSVFAGVGERTREGNDLLREFIESGVINYGDEFLHSMEKGGWDLSKVDQEKLKDSKATLVFGQMNEPPGARARVALSGLTVAEYFRDGEGDGQGKDILFFVDNIFRFTQAGSEVSALLGRMPSAVGYQPTLATEMGLMQERITSTKKGSITSVQAVYVPADDLTDPAPATTFAHLDATTVLSRKIAELGIYPAVDPLDSTSRILNPAVLGNEHYDTAQRVKEILQRYKELQDIIAILGMDELSEEDKLVVSRARKVQRFLSQPFHVAEQFTGLKGVLVDIKDTIKGFNMIMDGEVDEYPEAAFNLVGTIEDAKEKGKKLLAEAEA
;
A
#
# COMPACT_ATOMS: atom_id res chain seq x y z
N MET A 1 39.39 13.57 2.62
CA MET A 1 38.57 14.56 3.38
C MET A 1 37.24 14.65 2.68
N PRO A 2 36.11 14.81 3.38
CA PRO A 2 34.81 14.97 2.74
C PRO A 2 34.85 16.24 1.86
N ASN A 3 34.20 16.13 0.69
CA ASN A 3 34.08 17.25 -0.24
C ASN A 3 33.13 18.29 0.37
N LYS A 4 33.54 19.54 0.41
CA LYS A 4 32.81 20.63 1.07
C LYS A 4 32.50 21.75 0.10
N GLY A 5 31.25 22.20 0.13
CA GLY A 5 30.77 23.36 -0.60
C GLY A 5 30.17 24.40 0.33
N LYS A 6 29.65 25.47 -0.26
CA LYS A 6 28.93 26.53 0.42
C LYS A 6 27.64 26.87 -0.28
N ILE A 7 26.61 27.20 0.49
CA ILE A 7 25.33 27.68 -0.06
C ILE A 7 25.61 28.97 -0.87
N ALA A 8 25.26 28.92 -2.15
CA ALA A 8 25.35 30.07 -3.06
C ALA A 8 24.03 30.83 -3.13
N GLN A 9 22.91 30.13 -3.17
CA GLN A 9 21.57 30.71 -3.30
C GLN A 9 20.52 29.78 -2.70
N ILE A 10 19.42 30.34 -2.18
CA ILE A 10 18.27 29.64 -1.65
C ILE A 10 17.02 30.22 -2.31
N ILE A 11 16.20 29.36 -2.94
CA ILE A 11 14.92 29.73 -3.56
C ILE A 11 13.87 28.74 -3.07
N GLY A 12 13.21 29.04 -1.95
CA GLY A 12 12.31 28.09 -1.30
C GLY A 12 13.03 26.78 -0.98
N PRO A 13 12.51 25.61 -1.41
CA PRO A 13 13.15 24.32 -1.16
C PRO A 13 14.35 24.01 -2.07
N VAL A 14 14.67 24.89 -3.03
CA VAL A 14 15.82 24.75 -3.93
C VAL A 14 17.02 25.47 -3.37
N VAL A 15 18.16 24.78 -3.30
CA VAL A 15 19.42 25.31 -2.78
C VAL A 15 20.52 25.08 -3.81
N ASP A 16 21.16 26.16 -4.23
CA ASP A 16 22.34 26.10 -5.09
C ASP A 16 23.60 26.09 -4.21
N VAL A 17 24.48 25.13 -4.45
CA VAL A 17 25.71 24.92 -3.69
C VAL A 17 26.92 25.07 -4.61
N SER A 18 27.88 25.84 -4.19
CA SER A 18 29.14 26.08 -4.90
C SER A 18 30.26 25.26 -4.25
N PHE A 19 31.02 24.55 -5.07
CA PHE A 19 32.21 23.82 -4.66
C PHE A 19 33.47 24.56 -5.15
N SER A 20 34.63 24.29 -4.56
CA SER A 20 35.86 24.91 -5.00
C SER A 20 36.36 24.34 -6.33
N ASN A 21 37.04 25.18 -7.16
CA ASN A 21 37.47 24.84 -8.53
C ASN A 21 38.32 23.56 -8.67
N ASN A 22 38.80 22.98 -7.58
CA ASN A 22 39.63 21.77 -7.57
C ASN A 22 38.89 20.56 -6.94
N ALA A 23 37.63 20.74 -6.54
CA ALA A 23 36.82 19.65 -5.99
C ALA A 23 36.02 18.98 -7.08
N SER A 24 35.85 17.67 -6.99
CA SER A 24 34.88 16.96 -7.86
C SER A 24 33.46 17.37 -7.47
N LEU A 25 32.63 17.68 -8.47
CA LEU A 25 31.21 17.94 -8.20
C LEU A 25 30.48 16.66 -7.72
N PRO A 26 29.55 16.79 -6.76
CA PRO A 26 28.67 15.72 -6.38
C PRO A 26 27.90 15.18 -7.60
N LYS A 27 27.62 13.89 -7.61
CA LYS A 27 26.83 13.27 -8.66
C LYS A 27 25.35 13.65 -8.50
N ILE A 28 24.60 13.54 -9.59
CA ILE A 28 23.14 13.64 -9.53
C ILE A 28 22.62 12.58 -8.57
N TYR A 29 21.70 13.00 -7.69
CA TYR A 29 21.12 12.25 -6.58
C TYR A 29 22.01 12.05 -5.35
N ASP A 30 23.24 12.52 -5.35
CA ASP A 30 24.03 12.52 -4.11
C ASP A 30 23.36 13.37 -3.03
N ALA A 31 23.44 12.89 -1.80
CA ALA A 31 22.96 13.61 -0.63
C ALA A 31 24.01 14.58 -0.14
N LEU A 32 23.59 15.82 0.10
CA LEU A 32 24.39 16.86 0.72
C LEU A 32 23.83 17.15 2.11
N GLU A 33 24.70 17.36 3.08
CA GLU A 33 24.31 17.64 4.47
C GLU A 33 24.69 19.05 4.88
N ILE A 34 23.74 19.74 5.52
CA ILE A 34 23.95 21.04 6.17
C ILE A 34 23.64 20.86 7.64
N LYS A 35 24.57 21.32 8.50
CA LYS A 35 24.35 21.31 9.94
C LYS A 35 24.07 22.74 10.40
N LYS A 36 22.88 22.97 10.95
CA LYS A 36 22.48 24.24 11.53
C LYS A 36 23.18 24.47 12.89
N GLU A 37 23.22 25.71 13.34
CA GLU A 37 23.79 26.08 14.65
C GLU A 37 23.09 25.38 15.83
N ASN A 38 21.80 25.14 15.73
CA ASN A 38 21.02 24.40 16.71
C ASN A 38 21.25 22.88 16.70
N GLY A 39 22.17 22.40 15.85
CA GLY A 39 22.46 20.96 15.69
C GLY A 39 21.54 20.19 14.73
N GLN A 40 20.48 20.80 14.23
CA GLN A 40 19.61 20.19 13.23
C GLN A 40 20.37 19.95 11.92
N LYS A 41 20.23 18.75 11.39
CA LYS A 41 20.80 18.36 10.10
C LYS A 41 19.72 18.48 9.02
N ILE A 42 20.05 19.11 7.89
CA ILE A 42 19.22 19.18 6.71
C ILE A 42 19.91 18.44 5.59
N VAL A 43 19.16 17.57 4.90
CA VAL A 43 19.65 16.82 3.74
C VAL A 43 19.10 17.45 2.47
N LEU A 44 19.98 17.66 1.50
CA LEU A 44 19.65 18.09 0.14
C LEU A 44 19.96 16.95 -0.82
N GLU A 45 19.21 16.86 -1.90
CA GLU A 45 19.51 15.93 -3.00
C GLU A 45 19.90 16.71 -4.26
N VAL A 46 21.04 16.38 -4.83
CA VAL A 46 21.54 17.03 -6.06
C VAL A 46 20.62 16.67 -7.24
N GLN A 47 20.13 17.68 -7.95
CA GLN A 47 19.22 17.53 -9.08
C GLN A 47 19.85 17.93 -10.43
N GLN A 48 20.74 18.91 -10.43
CA GLN A 48 21.34 19.47 -11.65
C GLN A 48 22.74 19.97 -11.39
N HIS A 49 23.60 19.89 -12.42
CA HIS A 49 24.84 20.64 -12.51
C HIS A 49 24.58 21.94 -13.27
N LEU A 50 24.91 23.09 -12.67
CA LEU A 50 24.64 24.41 -13.24
C LEU A 50 25.81 24.98 -14.05
N GLY A 51 26.98 24.34 -14.01
CA GLY A 51 28.24 24.90 -14.45
C GLY A 51 28.91 25.76 -13.36
N GLU A 52 30.11 26.26 -13.64
CA GLU A 52 30.90 27.11 -12.70
C GLU A 52 31.02 26.53 -11.28
N ASP A 53 31.28 25.21 -11.20
CA ASP A 53 31.42 24.45 -9.95
C ASP A 53 30.19 24.53 -9.02
N ARG A 54 29.00 24.70 -9.59
CA ARG A 54 27.72 24.75 -8.85
C ARG A 54 26.82 23.58 -9.17
N VAL A 55 26.12 23.15 -8.13
CA VAL A 55 25.02 22.18 -8.24
C VAL A 55 23.74 22.79 -7.70
N ARG A 56 22.61 22.38 -8.27
CA ARG A 56 21.27 22.68 -7.76
C ARG A 56 20.74 21.46 -7.07
N ALA A 57 20.30 21.64 -5.84
CA ALA A 57 19.76 20.56 -5.01
C ALA A 57 18.37 20.93 -4.46
N ILE A 58 17.60 19.93 -4.09
CA ILE A 58 16.30 20.09 -3.44
C ILE A 58 16.38 19.62 -1.99
N ALA A 59 15.80 20.41 -1.09
CA ALA A 59 15.78 20.09 0.34
C ALA A 59 14.75 19.03 0.67
N MET A 60 15.11 18.13 1.59
CA MET A 60 14.24 17.10 2.15
C MET A 60 13.54 17.58 3.43
N ASP A 61 13.87 18.75 3.92
CA ASP A 61 13.26 19.40 5.09
C ASP A 61 13.16 20.92 4.83
N SER A 62 12.54 21.66 5.75
CA SER A 62 12.43 23.12 5.64
C SER A 62 13.79 23.78 5.52
N THR A 63 13.90 24.71 4.56
CA THR A 63 15.09 25.54 4.36
C THR A 63 15.14 26.77 5.27
N ASP A 64 14.17 26.92 6.18
CA ASP A 64 14.10 28.03 7.11
C ASP A 64 15.35 28.10 7.98
N GLY A 65 15.93 29.29 8.07
CA GLY A 65 17.17 29.53 8.81
C GLY A 65 18.45 29.16 8.08
N LEU A 66 18.40 28.67 6.85
CA LEU A 66 19.58 28.56 6.00
C LEU A 66 19.98 29.93 5.46
N VAL A 67 21.27 30.18 5.44
CA VAL A 67 21.83 31.41 4.90
C VAL A 67 22.94 31.13 3.90
N ARG A 68 23.13 32.06 2.98
CA ARG A 68 24.24 32.03 2.03
C ARG A 68 25.57 31.93 2.73
N GLY A 69 26.48 31.11 2.24
CA GLY A 69 27.80 30.88 2.78
C GLY A 69 27.91 29.77 3.83
N MET A 70 26.79 29.20 4.30
CA MET A 70 26.83 28.01 5.17
C MET A 70 27.56 26.85 4.50
N GLU A 71 28.31 26.10 5.30
CA GLU A 71 29.03 24.91 4.84
C GLU A 71 28.05 23.78 4.49
N VAL A 72 28.32 23.13 3.38
CA VAL A 72 27.61 21.97 2.88
C VAL A 72 28.60 20.83 2.68
N VAL A 73 28.26 19.65 3.21
CA VAL A 73 29.13 18.48 3.11
C VAL A 73 28.51 17.50 2.11
N ASP A 74 29.29 17.13 1.11
CA ASP A 74 28.95 16.06 0.18
C ASP A 74 29.17 14.69 0.86
N THR A 75 28.14 13.87 0.94
CA THR A 75 28.24 12.53 1.53
C THR A 75 28.85 11.49 0.59
N GLY A 76 29.00 11.83 -0.69
CA GLY A 76 29.51 10.94 -1.74
C GLY A 76 28.56 9.78 -2.09
N SER A 77 27.31 9.82 -1.65
CA SER A 77 26.30 8.81 -1.94
C SER A 77 24.89 9.40 -1.93
N ALA A 78 23.93 8.70 -2.55
CA ALA A 78 22.52 9.04 -2.45
C ALA A 78 22.02 8.91 -0.99
N ILE A 79 20.81 9.43 -0.74
CA ILE A 79 20.08 9.18 0.52
C ILE A 79 19.98 7.68 0.74
N LYS A 80 20.25 7.22 1.97
CA LYS A 80 20.24 5.79 2.34
C LYS A 80 19.18 5.51 3.39
N MET A 81 18.56 4.33 3.28
CA MET A 81 17.67 3.79 4.29
C MET A 81 18.39 2.77 5.16
N PRO A 82 18.13 2.75 6.48
CA PRO A 82 18.61 1.68 7.35
C PRO A 82 17.97 0.35 6.96
N ILE A 83 18.68 -0.72 7.20
CA ILE A 83 18.31 -2.09 6.82
C ILE A 83 18.47 -3.05 8.01
N GLY A 84 17.96 -4.26 7.86
CA GLY A 84 18.08 -5.32 8.85
C GLY A 84 16.88 -5.42 9.81
N ASP A 85 16.95 -6.32 10.79
CA ASP A 85 15.85 -6.56 11.73
C ASP A 85 15.56 -5.38 12.65
N LYS A 86 16.53 -4.46 12.81
CA LYS A 86 16.42 -3.26 13.64
C LYS A 86 15.37 -2.25 13.16
N ILE A 87 14.88 -2.39 11.92
CA ILE A 87 13.88 -1.49 11.36
C ILE A 87 12.44 -1.99 11.49
N LYS A 88 12.25 -3.23 11.91
CA LYS A 88 10.91 -3.80 12.10
C LYS A 88 10.15 -3.04 13.19
N GLY A 89 8.90 -2.72 12.90
CA GLY A 89 8.02 -1.98 13.81
C GLY A 89 8.36 -0.49 13.97
N ARG A 90 9.34 0.02 13.23
CA ARG A 90 9.82 1.39 13.33
C ARG A 90 9.19 2.27 12.26
N LEU A 91 9.18 3.57 12.53
CA LEU A 91 8.70 4.62 11.63
C LEU A 91 9.87 5.53 11.26
N PHE A 92 10.09 5.70 9.96
CA PHE A 92 11.18 6.51 9.39
C PHE A 92 10.64 7.67 8.55
N ASN A 93 11.48 8.71 8.44
CA ASN A 93 11.30 9.76 7.43
C ASN A 93 12.01 9.39 6.11
N VAL A 94 11.95 10.30 5.14
CA VAL A 94 12.51 10.11 3.78
C VAL A 94 14.03 9.87 3.78
N VAL A 95 14.76 10.40 4.75
CA VAL A 95 16.22 10.29 4.86
C VAL A 95 16.69 9.14 5.75
N GLY A 96 15.76 8.29 6.20
CA GLY A 96 16.08 7.11 7.01
C GLY A 96 16.31 7.38 8.49
N GLU A 97 15.86 8.53 8.99
CA GLU A 97 15.85 8.81 10.41
C GLU A 97 14.57 8.30 11.07
N ALA A 98 14.71 7.64 12.21
CA ALA A 98 13.56 7.18 12.99
C ALA A 98 12.83 8.38 13.63
N ILE A 99 11.52 8.46 13.42
CA ILE A 99 10.67 9.56 13.88
C ILE A 99 9.57 9.12 14.86
N ASP A 100 9.63 7.88 15.32
CA ASP A 100 8.68 7.28 16.27
C ASP A 100 8.96 7.63 17.75
N GLY A 101 10.07 8.28 18.03
CA GLY A 101 10.47 8.67 19.39
C GLY A 101 11.08 7.55 20.25
N ILE A 102 11.23 6.35 19.71
CA ILE A 102 11.78 5.19 20.44
C ILE A 102 13.32 5.26 20.55
N GLY A 103 13.96 6.02 19.68
CA GLY A 103 15.40 6.19 19.62
C GLY A 103 15.95 6.10 18.20
N ALA A 104 17.17 6.58 18.01
CA ALA A 104 17.83 6.55 16.72
C ALA A 104 18.15 5.13 16.25
N VAL A 105 18.06 4.90 14.94
CA VAL A 105 18.47 3.66 14.29
C VAL A 105 19.73 3.94 13.48
N ASP A 106 20.76 3.12 13.67
CA ASP A 106 22.00 3.24 12.92
C ASP A 106 21.77 2.97 11.42
N ASN A 107 22.18 3.90 10.58
CA ASN A 107 22.08 3.80 9.13
C ASN A 107 23.44 3.45 8.47
N ALA A 108 24.43 3.01 9.24
CA ALA A 108 25.68 2.50 8.68
C ALA A 108 25.40 1.25 7.84
N GLY A 109 25.92 1.24 6.62
CA GLY A 109 25.64 0.15 5.66
C GLY A 109 24.26 0.20 5.01
N GLY A 110 23.52 1.30 5.18
CA GLY A 110 22.21 1.49 4.57
C GLY A 110 22.23 1.43 3.03
N TYR A 111 21.08 1.15 2.44
CA TYR A 111 20.91 1.04 1.00
C TYR A 111 20.45 2.36 0.38
N PRO A 112 21.00 2.77 -0.78
CA PRO A 112 20.62 4.00 -1.46
C PRO A 112 19.17 3.90 -1.99
N ILE A 113 18.43 5.00 -1.91
CA ILE A 113 17.04 5.05 -2.38
C ILE A 113 16.92 5.07 -3.91
N HIS A 114 17.95 5.56 -4.60
CA HIS A 114 18.05 5.47 -6.05
C HIS A 114 18.74 4.18 -6.43
N ASN A 115 17.97 3.23 -6.93
CA ASN A 115 18.43 1.92 -7.33
C ASN A 115 17.86 1.60 -8.71
N THR A 116 18.54 0.71 -9.43
CA THR A 116 18.08 0.21 -10.73
C THR A 116 17.09 -0.93 -10.53
N PRO A 117 16.12 -1.10 -11.43
CA PRO A 117 15.31 -2.31 -11.46
C PRO A 117 16.17 -3.57 -11.57
N PRO A 118 15.70 -4.73 -11.07
CA PRO A 118 16.40 -6.00 -11.27
C PRO A 118 16.64 -6.29 -12.74
N LYS A 119 17.78 -6.92 -13.03
CA LYS A 119 18.11 -7.33 -14.39
C LYS A 119 17.21 -8.48 -14.85
N PHE A 120 17.08 -8.62 -16.16
CA PHE A 120 16.22 -9.65 -16.75
C PHE A 120 16.57 -11.08 -16.28
N ASP A 121 17.84 -11.38 -16.11
CA ASP A 121 18.34 -12.68 -15.63
C ASP A 121 18.08 -12.92 -14.12
N GLU A 122 17.75 -11.88 -13.36
CA GLU A 122 17.40 -11.95 -11.93
C GLU A 122 15.89 -12.16 -11.73
N LEU A 123 15.07 -11.86 -12.74
CA LEU A 123 13.61 -11.96 -12.64
C LEU A 123 13.13 -13.41 -12.56
N SER A 124 12.05 -13.62 -11.82
CA SER A 124 11.25 -14.83 -11.91
C SER A 124 10.32 -14.72 -13.13
N THR A 125 10.30 -15.78 -13.94
CA THR A 125 9.41 -15.87 -15.11
C THR A 125 8.11 -16.61 -14.81
N GLU A 126 7.97 -17.16 -13.62
CA GLU A 126 6.76 -17.87 -13.18
C GLU A 126 5.70 -16.89 -12.72
N THR A 127 4.46 -17.11 -13.14
CA THR A 127 3.30 -16.37 -12.65
C THR A 127 2.70 -17.16 -11.48
N GLU A 128 2.89 -16.64 -10.28
CA GLU A 128 2.33 -17.22 -9.06
C GLU A 128 1.20 -16.34 -8.52
N VAL A 129 0.19 -16.98 -7.94
CA VAL A 129 -0.90 -16.29 -7.24
C VAL A 129 -0.49 -16.02 -5.80
N LEU A 130 -0.70 -14.79 -5.34
CA LEU A 130 -0.59 -14.42 -3.93
C LEU A 130 -1.97 -14.56 -3.28
N PHE A 131 -2.21 -15.67 -2.60
CA PHE A 131 -3.45 -15.87 -1.87
C PHE A 131 -3.48 -15.03 -0.60
N THR A 132 -4.52 -14.20 -0.49
CA THR A 132 -4.69 -13.26 0.62
C THR A 132 -5.51 -13.83 1.77
N GLY A 133 -6.24 -14.92 1.54
CA GLY A 133 -7.20 -15.48 2.47
C GLY A 133 -8.51 -14.67 2.56
N ILE A 134 -8.70 -13.72 1.66
CA ILE A 134 -9.90 -12.89 1.55
C ILE A 134 -10.69 -13.36 0.32
N LYS A 135 -11.88 -13.89 0.54
CA LYS A 135 -12.68 -14.56 -0.49
C LYS A 135 -12.89 -13.73 -1.76
N VAL A 136 -13.32 -12.49 -1.60
CA VAL A 136 -13.63 -11.62 -2.73
C VAL A 136 -12.39 -11.30 -3.58
N ILE A 137 -11.25 -11.11 -2.95
CA ILE A 137 -9.99 -10.84 -3.65
C ILE A 137 -9.51 -12.11 -4.35
N ASP A 138 -9.34 -13.19 -3.62
CA ASP A 138 -8.77 -14.42 -4.15
C ASP A 138 -9.59 -15.03 -5.27
N LEU A 139 -10.92 -14.91 -5.22
CA LEU A 139 -11.81 -15.46 -6.25
C LEU A 139 -11.92 -14.56 -7.48
N LEU A 140 -12.19 -13.26 -7.30
CA LEU A 140 -12.65 -12.38 -8.38
C LEU A 140 -11.56 -11.44 -8.93
N GLU A 141 -10.55 -11.14 -8.11
CA GLU A 141 -9.46 -10.24 -8.46
C GLU A 141 -8.11 -10.72 -7.92
N PRO A 142 -7.72 -11.98 -8.17
CA PRO A 142 -6.53 -12.58 -7.56
C PRO A 142 -5.29 -11.73 -7.82
N TYR A 143 -4.43 -11.62 -6.80
CA TYR A 143 -3.19 -10.88 -6.87
C TYR A 143 -2.07 -11.77 -7.39
N ALA A 144 -1.28 -11.24 -8.32
CA ALA A 144 -0.06 -11.89 -8.75
C ALA A 144 1.08 -11.56 -7.77
N LYS A 145 1.88 -12.55 -7.39
CA LYS A 145 3.16 -12.30 -6.72
C LYS A 145 4.04 -11.39 -7.58
N GLY A 146 4.59 -10.36 -6.99
CA GLY A 146 5.37 -9.36 -7.73
C GLY A 146 4.50 -8.41 -8.57
N GLY A 147 3.19 -8.52 -8.47
CA GLY A 147 2.22 -7.68 -9.17
C GLY A 147 2.02 -6.32 -8.50
N LYS A 148 1.39 -5.43 -9.25
CA LYS A 148 1.06 -4.07 -8.83
C LYS A 148 -0.46 -3.94 -8.80
N ILE A 149 -1.01 -3.70 -7.62
CA ILE A 149 -2.43 -3.60 -7.37
C ILE A 149 -2.81 -2.15 -7.09
N GLY A 150 -3.74 -1.61 -7.85
CA GLY A 150 -4.35 -0.33 -7.57
C GLY A 150 -5.52 -0.48 -6.59
N LEU A 151 -5.49 0.27 -5.49
CA LEU A 151 -6.57 0.30 -4.51
C LEU A 151 -7.33 1.62 -4.64
N PHE A 152 -8.58 1.52 -5.05
CA PHE A 152 -9.49 2.65 -5.22
C PHE A 152 -10.54 2.64 -4.12
N GLY A 153 -10.85 3.80 -3.59
CA GLY A 153 -11.91 3.94 -2.60
C GLY A 153 -11.89 5.29 -1.92
N GLY A 154 -13.06 5.82 -1.67
CA GLY A 154 -13.26 7.05 -0.92
C GLY A 154 -12.99 6.88 0.58
N ALA A 155 -13.21 7.94 1.34
CA ALA A 155 -13.10 7.88 2.80
C ALA A 155 -14.21 7.00 3.41
N GLY A 156 -13.87 6.25 4.46
CA GLY A 156 -14.84 5.48 5.26
C GLY A 156 -15.33 4.18 4.65
N VAL A 157 -14.67 3.66 3.61
CA VAL A 157 -15.03 2.37 2.97
C VAL A 157 -14.20 1.18 3.49
N GLY A 158 -13.37 1.39 4.52
CA GLY A 158 -12.58 0.32 5.14
C GLY A 158 -11.22 0.07 4.48
N LYS A 159 -10.65 1.06 3.75
CA LYS A 159 -9.34 0.95 3.11
C LYS A 159 -8.24 0.52 4.09
N THR A 160 -8.11 1.21 5.21
CA THR A 160 -7.09 0.93 6.23
C THR A 160 -7.26 -0.46 6.84
N VAL A 161 -8.50 -0.85 7.15
CA VAL A 161 -8.81 -2.17 7.72
C VAL A 161 -8.44 -3.28 6.74
N LEU A 162 -8.70 -3.09 5.45
CA LEU A 162 -8.29 -4.04 4.41
C LEU A 162 -6.76 -4.15 4.31
N ILE A 163 -6.04 -3.03 4.34
CA ILE A 163 -4.57 -3.01 4.34
C ILE A 163 -4.02 -3.77 5.53
N MET A 164 -4.53 -3.51 6.73
CA MET A 164 -4.09 -4.21 7.94
C MET A 164 -4.35 -5.71 7.88
N GLU A 165 -5.50 -6.12 7.36
CA GLU A 165 -5.81 -7.55 7.20
C GLU A 165 -4.88 -8.23 6.18
N LEU A 166 -4.58 -7.57 5.06
CA LEU A 166 -3.59 -8.05 4.09
C LEU A 166 -2.22 -8.24 4.74
N VAL A 167 -1.75 -7.26 5.50
CA VAL A 167 -0.48 -7.36 6.23
C VAL A 167 -0.49 -8.54 7.19
N ASN A 168 -1.56 -8.68 7.98
CA ASN A 168 -1.70 -9.77 8.95
C ASN A 168 -1.73 -11.14 8.28
N ASN A 169 -2.49 -11.29 7.21
CA ASN A 169 -2.65 -12.56 6.52
C ASN A 169 -1.39 -13.00 5.79
N ILE A 170 -0.71 -12.07 5.11
CA ILE A 170 0.55 -12.35 4.43
C ILE A 170 1.66 -12.70 5.44
N ALA A 171 1.71 -12.02 6.57
CA ALA A 171 2.67 -12.38 7.63
C ALA A 171 2.42 -13.78 8.20
N LYS A 172 1.16 -14.20 8.32
CA LYS A 172 0.79 -15.56 8.79
C LYS A 172 1.06 -16.64 7.74
N ALA A 173 0.71 -16.37 6.48
CA ALA A 173 0.79 -17.36 5.41
C ALA A 173 2.22 -17.54 4.85
N TYR A 174 2.99 -16.46 4.76
CA TYR A 174 4.28 -16.43 4.06
C TYR A 174 5.46 -16.00 4.94
N ALA A 175 5.25 -15.80 6.24
CA ALA A 175 6.25 -15.21 7.16
C ALA A 175 6.87 -13.91 6.60
N GLY A 176 6.11 -13.19 5.78
CA GLY A 176 6.53 -11.98 5.08
C GLY A 176 6.50 -10.75 5.99
N LEU A 177 7.24 -9.74 5.57
CA LEU A 177 7.21 -8.40 6.14
C LEU A 177 6.48 -7.47 5.19
N SER A 178 5.81 -6.47 5.72
CA SER A 178 5.21 -5.41 4.93
C SER A 178 5.92 -4.08 5.15
N VAL A 179 5.97 -3.27 4.11
CA VAL A 179 6.48 -1.89 4.17
C VAL A 179 5.36 -0.96 3.73
N PHE A 180 5.09 0.05 4.53
CA PHE A 180 4.08 1.06 4.22
C PHE A 180 4.74 2.42 4.00
N ALA A 181 4.57 2.98 2.82
CA ALA A 181 5.02 4.32 2.46
C ALA A 181 3.83 5.30 2.46
N GLY A 182 3.81 6.20 3.43
CA GLY A 182 2.85 7.31 3.50
C GLY A 182 3.36 8.49 2.69
N VAL A 183 2.70 8.77 1.57
CA VAL A 183 3.14 9.76 0.59
C VAL A 183 2.14 10.91 0.49
N GLY A 184 2.49 12.05 1.04
CA GLY A 184 1.72 13.29 0.90
C GLY A 184 0.31 13.26 1.50
N GLU A 185 0.03 12.31 2.39
CA GLU A 185 -1.25 12.22 3.09
C GLU A 185 -1.25 13.09 4.37
N ARG A 186 -2.39 13.20 5.03
CA ARG A 186 -2.51 14.00 6.25
C ARG A 186 -1.71 13.37 7.38
N THR A 187 -0.94 14.18 8.09
CA THR A 187 -0.15 13.73 9.26
C THR A 187 -1.01 13.03 10.30
N ARG A 188 -2.24 13.51 10.52
CA ARG A 188 -3.18 12.87 11.43
C ARG A 188 -3.52 11.44 11.00
N GLU A 189 -3.80 11.22 9.72
CA GLU A 189 -4.13 9.89 9.18
C GLU A 189 -2.94 8.93 9.32
N GLY A 190 -1.71 9.41 9.13
CA GLY A 190 -0.51 8.63 9.38
C GLY A 190 -0.33 8.25 10.85
N ASN A 191 -0.67 9.16 11.77
CA ASN A 191 -0.62 8.88 13.20
C ASN A 191 -1.72 7.89 13.64
N ASP A 192 -2.92 8.06 13.10
CA ASP A 192 -4.04 7.13 13.33
C ASP A 192 -3.67 5.72 12.81
N LEU A 193 -3.04 5.62 11.62
CA LEU A 193 -2.57 4.35 11.06
C LEU A 193 -1.53 3.66 11.96
N LEU A 194 -0.56 4.39 12.49
CA LEU A 194 0.43 3.83 13.41
C LEU A 194 -0.25 3.27 14.65
N ARG A 195 -1.22 4.00 15.21
CA ARG A 195 -2.00 3.56 16.36
C ARG A 195 -2.78 2.27 16.05
N GLU A 196 -3.48 2.23 14.93
CA GLU A 196 -4.25 1.06 14.49
C GLU A 196 -3.33 -0.16 14.25
N PHE A 197 -2.13 0.04 13.72
CA PHE A 197 -1.14 -1.04 13.56
C PHE A 197 -0.63 -1.59 14.89
N ILE A 198 -0.52 -0.75 15.91
CA ILE A 198 -0.15 -1.18 17.26
C ILE A 198 -1.33 -1.91 17.92
N GLU A 199 -2.54 -1.39 17.84
CA GLU A 199 -3.76 -1.99 18.39
C GLU A 199 -4.06 -3.37 17.79
N SER A 200 -3.85 -3.52 16.48
CA SER A 200 -4.05 -4.80 15.79
C SER A 200 -2.91 -5.81 15.95
N GLY A 201 -1.81 -5.41 16.59
CA GLY A 201 -0.62 -6.27 16.75
C GLY A 201 0.24 -6.44 15.49
N VAL A 202 -0.02 -5.66 14.44
CA VAL A 202 0.85 -5.60 13.24
C VAL A 202 2.21 -5.03 13.61
N ILE A 203 2.21 -4.00 14.45
CA ILE A 203 3.42 -3.47 15.12
C ILE A 203 3.32 -3.83 16.59
N ASN A 204 4.35 -4.48 17.12
CA ASN A 204 4.35 -4.99 18.48
C ASN A 204 5.21 -4.13 19.41
N TYR A 205 4.57 -3.22 20.13
CA TYR A 205 5.21 -2.39 21.16
C TYR A 205 5.25 -3.06 22.55
N GLY A 206 4.67 -4.27 22.68
CA GLY A 206 4.58 -5.00 23.93
C GLY A 206 3.34 -4.67 24.77
N ASP A 207 3.01 -5.59 25.68
CA ASP A 207 1.74 -5.54 26.44
C ASP A 207 1.65 -4.34 27.40
N GLU A 208 2.79 -3.93 27.97
CA GLU A 208 2.83 -2.81 28.90
C GLU A 208 2.52 -1.48 28.19
N PHE A 209 3.02 -1.30 26.96
CA PHE A 209 2.69 -0.14 26.14
C PHE A 209 1.21 -0.16 25.73
N LEU A 210 0.70 -1.31 25.26
CA LEU A 210 -0.71 -1.47 24.88
C LEU A 210 -1.64 -1.11 26.03
N HIS A 211 -1.38 -1.62 27.23
CA HIS A 211 -2.18 -1.31 28.41
C HIS A 211 -2.15 0.18 28.82
N SER A 212 -1.00 0.84 28.60
CA SER A 212 -0.90 2.30 28.78
C SER A 212 -1.72 3.05 27.74
N MET A 213 -1.69 2.60 26.50
CA MET A 213 -2.40 3.21 25.36
C MET A 213 -3.93 3.08 25.50
N GLU A 214 -4.43 1.94 25.96
CA GLU A 214 -5.85 1.70 26.27
C GLU A 214 -6.39 2.67 27.33
N LYS A 215 -5.54 3.09 28.26
CA LYS A 215 -5.85 4.10 29.30
C LYS A 215 -5.68 5.54 28.83
N GLY A 216 -5.45 5.76 27.53
CA GLY A 216 -5.25 7.06 26.92
C GLY A 216 -3.83 7.64 27.07
N GLY A 217 -2.85 6.83 27.50
CA GLY A 217 -1.45 7.21 27.59
C GLY A 217 -0.68 6.92 26.29
N TRP A 218 0.45 7.60 26.12
CA TRP A 218 1.43 7.33 25.06
C TRP A 218 2.84 7.40 25.66
N ASP A 219 3.21 6.36 26.37
CA ASP A 219 4.46 6.29 27.13
C ASP A 219 5.48 5.40 26.43
N LEU A 220 6.32 6.00 25.60
CA LEU A 220 7.33 5.30 24.82
C LEU A 220 8.41 4.60 25.67
N SER A 221 8.54 4.94 26.95
CA SER A 221 9.46 4.25 27.85
C SER A 221 9.04 2.79 28.14
N LYS A 222 7.78 2.45 27.85
CA LYS A 222 7.19 1.12 28.04
C LYS A 222 7.29 0.22 26.79
N VAL A 223 7.88 0.72 25.71
CA VAL A 223 8.08 -0.08 24.50
C VAL A 223 9.09 -1.19 24.76
N ASP A 224 8.69 -2.43 24.49
CA ASP A 224 9.55 -3.59 24.60
C ASP A 224 10.36 -3.77 23.31
N GLN A 225 11.67 -3.48 23.39
CA GLN A 225 12.59 -3.52 22.25
C GLN A 225 12.75 -4.94 21.66
N GLU A 226 12.57 -5.99 22.44
CA GLU A 226 12.66 -7.38 21.93
C GLU A 226 11.38 -7.76 21.18
N LYS A 227 10.20 -7.43 21.74
CA LYS A 227 8.92 -7.67 21.08
C LYS A 227 8.74 -6.84 19.80
N LEU A 228 9.37 -5.67 19.73
CA LEU A 228 9.36 -4.82 18.54
C LEU A 228 9.90 -5.55 17.30
N LYS A 229 10.87 -6.44 17.46
CA LYS A 229 11.45 -7.26 16.37
C LYS A 229 10.44 -8.27 15.78
N ASP A 230 9.38 -8.60 16.51
CA ASP A 230 8.31 -9.48 16.04
C ASP A 230 7.26 -8.73 15.19
N SER A 231 7.42 -7.43 15.02
CA SER A 231 6.53 -6.61 14.20
C SER A 231 6.53 -7.07 12.74
N LYS A 232 5.37 -6.94 12.09
CA LYS A 232 5.10 -7.42 10.73
C LYS A 232 5.21 -6.32 9.68
N ALA A 233 5.45 -5.07 10.11
CA ALA A 233 5.50 -3.92 9.23
C ALA A 233 6.59 -2.93 9.64
N THR A 234 7.08 -2.19 8.64
CA THR A 234 7.91 -0.99 8.78
C THR A 234 7.23 0.15 8.06
N LEU A 235 7.24 1.35 8.67
CA LEU A 235 6.57 2.53 8.12
C LEU A 235 7.61 3.57 7.68
N VAL A 236 7.33 4.23 6.56
CA VAL A 236 8.14 5.35 6.06
C VAL A 236 7.18 6.47 5.66
N PHE A 237 7.28 7.62 6.31
CA PHE A 237 6.35 8.73 6.09
C PHE A 237 7.03 9.97 5.50
N GLY A 238 6.39 10.54 4.48
CA GLY A 238 6.64 11.87 3.93
C GLY A 238 5.30 12.53 3.67
N GLN A 239 4.69 13.07 4.73
CA GLN A 239 3.31 13.56 4.73
C GLN A 239 3.17 14.93 4.09
N MET A 240 1.94 15.46 4.00
CA MET A 240 1.64 16.69 3.26
C MET A 240 2.28 17.96 3.83
N ASN A 241 2.70 17.93 5.10
CA ASN A 241 3.42 19.04 5.73
C ASN A 241 4.90 19.09 5.35
N GLU A 242 5.41 18.02 4.73
CA GLU A 242 6.80 17.94 4.28
C GLU A 242 7.03 18.69 2.96
N PRO A 243 8.25 19.17 2.69
CA PRO A 243 8.55 19.84 1.43
C PRO A 243 8.41 18.87 0.23
N PRO A 244 8.26 19.41 -0.99
CA PRO A 244 8.05 18.58 -2.19
C PRO A 244 9.18 17.58 -2.45
N GLY A 245 10.42 17.90 -2.09
CA GLY A 245 11.54 16.97 -2.20
C GLY A 245 11.32 15.68 -1.40
N ALA A 246 10.91 15.81 -0.14
CA ALA A 246 10.61 14.68 0.73
C ALA A 246 9.44 13.84 0.18
N ARG A 247 8.33 14.48 -0.20
CA ARG A 247 7.15 13.80 -0.75
C ARG A 247 7.45 13.09 -2.09
N ALA A 248 8.36 13.61 -2.89
CA ALA A 248 8.78 13.01 -4.16
C ALA A 248 9.72 11.79 -3.97
N ARG A 249 10.32 11.60 -2.79
CA ARG A 249 11.31 10.55 -2.53
C ARG A 249 10.88 9.49 -1.54
N VAL A 250 9.89 9.76 -0.69
CA VAL A 250 9.49 8.84 0.39
C VAL A 250 9.03 7.48 -0.13
N ALA A 251 8.35 7.41 -1.28
CA ALA A 251 7.98 6.14 -1.89
C ALA A 251 9.21 5.31 -2.28
N LEU A 252 10.26 5.97 -2.78
CA LEU A 252 11.54 5.32 -3.10
C LEU A 252 12.26 4.85 -1.83
N SER A 253 12.17 5.62 -0.74
CA SER A 253 12.72 5.22 0.56
C SER A 253 12.05 3.95 1.08
N GLY A 254 10.73 3.87 1.06
CA GLY A 254 9.98 2.68 1.43
C GLY A 254 10.28 1.48 0.52
N LEU A 255 10.35 1.70 -0.78
CA LEU A 255 10.66 0.65 -1.75
C LEU A 255 12.07 0.07 -1.53
N THR A 256 13.03 0.90 -1.17
CA THR A 256 14.40 0.45 -0.86
C THR A 256 14.44 -0.50 0.33
N VAL A 257 13.66 -0.23 1.36
CA VAL A 257 13.50 -1.14 2.50
C VAL A 257 12.89 -2.47 2.06
N ALA A 258 11.87 -2.42 1.21
CA ALA A 258 11.23 -3.62 0.66
C ALA A 258 12.20 -4.46 -0.19
N GLU A 259 13.02 -3.81 -1.02
CA GLU A 259 14.03 -4.48 -1.85
C GLU A 259 15.07 -5.22 -1.03
N TYR A 260 15.51 -4.65 0.08
CA TYR A 260 16.44 -5.33 0.98
C TYR A 260 15.89 -6.69 1.46
N PHE A 261 14.64 -6.73 1.90
CA PHE A 261 14.01 -7.97 2.36
C PHE A 261 13.69 -8.94 1.21
N ARG A 262 13.33 -8.43 0.02
CA ARG A 262 13.13 -9.27 -1.17
C ARG A 262 14.39 -9.98 -1.59
N ASP A 263 15.50 -9.27 -1.63
CA ASP A 263 16.75 -9.77 -2.21
C ASP A 263 17.59 -10.54 -1.17
N GLY A 264 17.34 -10.36 0.12
CA GLY A 264 18.07 -10.97 1.22
C GLY A 264 19.52 -10.46 1.34
N GLU A 265 20.25 -10.92 2.35
CA GLU A 265 21.67 -10.60 2.52
C GLU A 265 22.55 -11.59 1.75
N GLY A 266 23.44 -11.08 0.92
CA GLY A 266 24.42 -11.90 0.17
C GLY A 266 23.73 -12.93 -0.73
N ASP A 267 24.11 -14.19 -0.57
CA ASP A 267 23.50 -15.32 -1.30
C ASP A 267 22.28 -15.92 -0.57
N GLY A 268 21.81 -15.26 0.47
CA GLY A 268 20.64 -15.67 1.24
C GLY A 268 19.34 -15.61 0.42
N GLN A 269 18.38 -16.46 0.79
CA GLN A 269 17.03 -16.40 0.22
C GLN A 269 16.30 -15.16 0.73
N GLY A 270 15.67 -14.43 -0.18
CA GLY A 270 14.83 -13.29 0.14
C GLY A 270 13.44 -13.73 0.61
N LYS A 271 12.58 -12.75 0.82
CA LYS A 271 11.21 -12.94 1.31
C LYS A 271 10.19 -12.38 0.33
N ASP A 272 8.96 -12.82 0.48
CA ASP A 272 7.80 -12.20 -0.19
C ASP A 272 7.34 -11.01 0.64
N ILE A 273 7.37 -9.82 0.04
CA ILE A 273 7.11 -8.55 0.71
C ILE A 273 5.85 -7.91 0.12
N LEU A 274 4.99 -7.38 0.99
CA LEU A 274 3.96 -6.43 0.60
C LEU A 274 4.48 -5.01 0.75
N PHE A 275 4.31 -4.23 -0.29
CA PHE A 275 4.67 -2.82 -0.32
C PHE A 275 3.42 -1.97 -0.55
N PHE A 276 3.05 -1.19 0.45
CA PHE A 276 1.90 -0.29 0.39
C PHE A 276 2.37 1.14 0.11
N VAL A 277 1.67 1.81 -0.80
CA VAL A 277 1.89 3.23 -1.12
C VAL A 277 0.56 3.96 -0.96
N ASP A 278 0.48 4.87 -0.03
CA ASP A 278 -0.68 5.73 0.15
C ASP A 278 -0.22 7.20 0.18
N ASN A 279 -0.33 7.95 -0.85
CA ASN A 279 -1.05 7.75 -2.11
C ASN A 279 -0.09 7.91 -3.31
N ILE A 280 -0.15 7.04 -4.30
CA ILE A 280 0.77 7.11 -5.46
C ILE A 280 0.58 8.38 -6.29
N PHE A 281 -0.62 8.95 -6.33
CA PHE A 281 -0.87 10.24 -6.98
C PHE A 281 -0.01 11.37 -6.38
N ARG A 282 0.19 11.35 -5.06
CA ARG A 282 1.01 12.36 -4.36
C ARG A 282 2.49 12.28 -4.75
N PHE A 283 2.98 11.09 -5.08
CA PHE A 283 4.32 10.92 -5.64
C PHE A 283 4.46 11.67 -6.97
N THR A 284 3.52 11.54 -7.88
CA THR A 284 3.53 12.25 -9.16
C THR A 284 3.34 13.76 -8.99
N GLN A 285 2.45 14.17 -8.09
CA GLN A 285 2.20 15.57 -7.77
C GLN A 285 3.45 16.26 -7.22
N ALA A 286 4.12 15.63 -6.24
CA ALA A 286 5.37 16.16 -5.69
C ALA A 286 6.48 16.23 -6.75
N GLY A 287 6.56 15.26 -7.64
CA GLY A 287 7.45 15.29 -8.81
C GLY A 287 7.19 16.49 -9.73
N SER A 288 5.93 16.86 -9.95
CA SER A 288 5.59 18.05 -10.75
C SER A 288 5.99 19.35 -10.05
N GLU A 289 5.80 19.45 -8.73
CA GLU A 289 6.26 20.58 -7.93
C GLU A 289 7.79 20.74 -8.00
N VAL A 290 8.54 19.65 -7.83
CA VAL A 290 10.01 19.64 -7.95
C VAL A 290 10.42 20.09 -9.34
N SER A 291 9.81 19.56 -10.38
CA SER A 291 10.11 19.92 -11.79
C SER A 291 9.89 21.41 -12.04
N ALA A 292 8.79 21.97 -11.55
CA ALA A 292 8.49 23.41 -11.66
C ALA A 292 9.53 24.26 -10.93
N LEU A 293 9.90 23.87 -9.70
CA LEU A 293 10.91 24.56 -8.91
C LEU A 293 12.31 24.53 -9.55
N LEU A 294 12.61 23.48 -10.30
CA LEU A 294 13.86 23.37 -11.08
C LEU A 294 13.80 24.15 -12.40
N GLY A 295 12.69 24.82 -12.70
CA GLY A 295 12.52 25.60 -13.92
C GLY A 295 12.36 24.77 -15.20
N ARG A 296 11.96 23.53 -15.09
CA ARG A 296 11.67 22.67 -16.26
C ARG A 296 10.34 23.08 -16.89
N MET A 297 10.29 23.06 -18.23
CA MET A 297 9.05 23.36 -18.95
C MET A 297 8.01 22.27 -18.69
N PRO A 298 6.80 22.62 -18.23
CA PRO A 298 5.76 21.63 -17.96
C PRO A 298 5.25 20.99 -19.26
N SER A 299 4.79 19.74 -19.13
CA SER A 299 4.06 19.03 -20.16
C SER A 299 2.55 19.32 -20.08
N ALA A 300 1.73 18.50 -20.73
CA ALA A 300 0.28 18.64 -20.69
C ALA A 300 -0.26 18.67 -19.25
N VAL A 301 -1.25 19.52 -19.00
CA VAL A 301 -1.94 19.69 -17.69
C VAL A 301 -1.00 20.12 -16.54
N GLY A 302 0.21 20.60 -16.86
CA GLY A 302 1.15 21.11 -15.86
C GLY A 302 2.05 20.05 -15.20
N TYR A 303 1.99 18.79 -15.62
CA TYR A 303 2.87 17.74 -15.13
C TYR A 303 4.30 17.86 -15.65
N GLN A 304 5.24 17.20 -14.96
CA GLN A 304 6.63 17.10 -15.39
C GLN A 304 6.75 16.33 -16.73
N PRO A 305 7.69 16.73 -17.61
CA PRO A 305 7.93 15.99 -18.85
C PRO A 305 8.47 14.58 -18.62
N THR A 306 9.02 14.31 -17.44
CA THR A 306 9.60 13.05 -17.01
C THR A 306 8.62 12.14 -16.27
N LEU A 307 7.32 12.46 -16.22
CA LEU A 307 6.30 11.73 -15.46
C LEU A 307 6.33 10.22 -15.73
N ALA A 308 6.28 9.81 -16.99
CA ALA A 308 6.27 8.39 -17.35
C ALA A 308 7.58 7.69 -17.00
N THR A 309 8.71 8.37 -17.15
CA THR A 309 10.03 7.84 -16.81
C THR A 309 10.19 7.65 -15.29
N GLU A 310 9.80 8.65 -14.50
CA GLU A 310 9.87 8.58 -13.03
C GLU A 310 8.97 7.48 -12.48
N MET A 311 7.73 7.40 -12.97
CA MET A 311 6.79 6.33 -12.60
C MET A 311 7.34 4.96 -13.03
N GLY A 312 7.83 4.82 -14.24
CA GLY A 312 8.38 3.58 -14.77
C GLY A 312 9.57 3.08 -13.96
N LEU A 313 10.53 3.95 -13.64
CA LEU A 313 11.69 3.59 -12.83
C LEU A 313 11.30 3.07 -11.44
N MET A 314 10.29 3.65 -10.81
CA MET A 314 9.79 3.16 -9.53
C MET A 314 9.04 1.83 -9.70
N GLN A 315 8.11 1.75 -10.64
CA GLN A 315 7.23 0.59 -10.81
C GLN A 315 7.99 -0.68 -11.26
N GLU A 316 9.02 -0.54 -12.10
CA GLU A 316 9.82 -1.67 -12.56
C GLU A 316 10.71 -2.29 -11.46
N ARG A 317 10.95 -1.59 -10.36
CA ARG A 317 11.61 -2.14 -9.17
C ARG A 317 10.68 -3.08 -8.38
N ILE A 318 9.37 -2.93 -8.55
CA ILE A 318 8.33 -3.73 -7.89
C ILE A 318 8.07 -4.97 -8.74
N THR A 319 8.71 -6.08 -8.40
CA THR A 319 8.66 -7.30 -9.20
C THR A 319 9.09 -8.52 -8.38
N SER A 320 8.87 -9.72 -8.95
CA SER A 320 9.41 -10.97 -8.44
C SER A 320 10.80 -11.22 -8.99
N THR A 321 11.71 -11.58 -8.11
CA THR A 321 13.05 -12.08 -8.46
C THR A 321 13.16 -13.57 -8.12
N LYS A 322 14.25 -14.19 -8.52
CA LYS A 322 14.56 -15.59 -8.16
C LYS A 322 14.76 -15.79 -6.64
N LYS A 323 14.95 -14.71 -5.88
CA LYS A 323 15.18 -14.73 -4.43
C LYS A 323 13.93 -14.48 -3.61
N GLY A 324 13.04 -13.61 -4.08
CA GLY A 324 11.82 -13.21 -3.39
C GLY A 324 10.95 -12.29 -4.25
N SER A 325 9.88 -11.75 -3.70
CA SER A 325 8.97 -10.88 -4.43
C SER A 325 8.60 -9.62 -3.66
N ILE A 326 8.30 -8.54 -4.40
CA ILE A 326 7.58 -7.38 -3.89
C ILE A 326 6.25 -7.31 -4.63
N THR A 327 5.16 -7.43 -3.90
CA THR A 327 3.81 -7.18 -4.40
C THR A 327 3.35 -5.85 -3.83
N SER A 328 2.94 -4.90 -4.67
CA SER A 328 2.52 -3.59 -4.21
C SER A 328 1.00 -3.43 -4.22
N VAL A 329 0.51 -2.74 -3.19
CA VAL A 329 -0.85 -2.22 -3.12
C VAL A 329 -0.74 -0.70 -3.04
N GLN A 330 -1.19 -0.02 -4.09
CA GLN A 330 -1.02 1.41 -4.27
C GLN A 330 -2.38 2.08 -4.23
N ALA A 331 -2.62 2.92 -3.22
CA ALA A 331 -3.81 3.74 -3.19
C ALA A 331 -3.72 4.77 -4.32
N VAL A 332 -4.75 4.83 -5.14
CA VAL A 332 -4.82 5.72 -6.30
C VAL A 332 -5.93 6.75 -6.08
N TYR A 333 -5.56 8.01 -6.11
CA TYR A 333 -6.50 9.12 -6.17
C TYR A 333 -6.65 9.56 -7.63
N VAL A 334 -7.89 9.72 -8.05
CA VAL A 334 -8.22 10.20 -9.41
C VAL A 334 -8.77 11.61 -9.30
N PRO A 335 -8.02 12.66 -9.73
CA PRO A 335 -8.49 14.04 -9.66
C PRO A 335 -9.77 14.23 -10.46
N ALA A 336 -10.80 14.81 -9.82
CA ALA A 336 -12.10 15.08 -10.43
C ALA A 336 -12.77 13.85 -11.10
N ASP A 337 -12.43 12.63 -10.64
CA ASP A 337 -12.86 11.37 -11.25
C ASP A 337 -12.51 11.23 -12.75
N ASP A 338 -11.51 11.98 -13.20
CA ASP A 338 -11.04 11.97 -14.59
C ASP A 338 -9.91 10.95 -14.80
N LEU A 339 -10.27 9.77 -15.30
CA LEU A 339 -9.34 8.69 -15.62
C LEU A 339 -8.39 9.03 -16.79
N THR A 340 -8.64 10.12 -17.52
CA THR A 340 -7.77 10.56 -18.62
C THR A 340 -6.67 11.53 -18.17
N ASP A 341 -6.70 11.96 -16.91
CA ASP A 341 -5.62 12.74 -16.32
C ASP A 341 -4.29 11.98 -16.42
N PRO A 342 -3.19 12.63 -16.84
CA PRO A 342 -1.90 11.95 -17.09
C PRO A 342 -1.35 11.15 -15.92
N ALA A 343 -1.56 11.58 -14.68
CA ALA A 343 -1.03 10.89 -13.50
C ALA A 343 -1.72 9.54 -13.25
N PRO A 344 -3.05 9.45 -13.08
CA PRO A 344 -3.73 8.15 -12.97
C PRO A 344 -3.56 7.31 -14.24
N ALA A 345 -3.64 7.89 -15.45
CA ALA A 345 -3.47 7.14 -16.69
C ALA A 345 -2.10 6.44 -16.78
N THR A 346 -1.03 7.13 -16.38
CA THR A 346 0.33 6.55 -16.33
C THR A 346 0.41 5.45 -15.27
N THR A 347 -0.22 5.65 -14.12
CA THR A 347 -0.26 4.63 -13.06
C THR A 347 -1.00 3.37 -13.51
N PHE A 348 -2.18 3.53 -14.13
CA PHE A 348 -2.98 2.40 -14.63
C PHE A 348 -2.23 1.50 -15.63
N ALA A 349 -1.35 2.06 -16.43
CA ALA A 349 -0.56 1.31 -17.39
C ALA A 349 0.34 0.23 -16.71
N HIS A 350 0.71 0.45 -15.46
CA HIS A 350 1.55 -0.47 -14.68
C HIS A 350 0.77 -1.47 -13.82
N LEU A 351 -0.54 -1.27 -13.61
CA LEU A 351 -1.32 -2.10 -12.70
C LEU A 351 -1.64 -3.48 -13.30
N ASP A 352 -1.51 -4.52 -12.48
CA ASP A 352 -1.87 -5.90 -12.80
C ASP A 352 -3.26 -6.26 -12.30
N ALA A 353 -3.71 -5.62 -11.21
CA ALA A 353 -5.04 -5.78 -10.65
C ALA A 353 -5.56 -4.46 -10.09
N THR A 354 -6.87 -4.36 -9.97
CA THR A 354 -7.56 -3.19 -9.45
C THR A 354 -8.61 -3.62 -8.44
N THR A 355 -8.44 -3.20 -7.20
CA THR A 355 -9.41 -3.38 -6.11
C THR A 355 -10.19 -2.10 -5.93
N VAL A 356 -11.49 -2.15 -6.17
CA VAL A 356 -12.40 -1.00 -6.00
C VAL A 356 -13.24 -1.18 -4.74
N LEU A 357 -13.08 -0.28 -3.77
CA LEU A 357 -13.91 -0.22 -2.57
C LEU A 357 -15.11 0.70 -2.81
N SER A 358 -16.31 0.19 -2.63
CA SER A 358 -17.56 0.87 -2.92
C SER A 358 -18.30 1.30 -1.66
N ARG A 359 -18.68 2.57 -1.60
CA ARG A 359 -19.54 3.08 -0.52
C ARG A 359 -20.92 2.41 -0.52
N LYS A 360 -21.48 2.14 -1.69
CA LYS A 360 -22.77 1.46 -1.81
C LYS A 360 -22.75 0.06 -1.17
N ILE A 361 -21.65 -0.66 -1.33
CA ILE A 361 -21.47 -1.98 -0.73
C ILE A 361 -21.26 -1.88 0.79
N ALA A 362 -20.49 -0.87 1.24
CA ALA A 362 -20.32 -0.58 2.66
C ALA A 362 -21.65 -0.23 3.36
N GLU A 363 -22.50 0.53 2.71
CA GLU A 363 -23.85 0.88 3.20
C GLU A 363 -24.78 -0.34 3.36
N LEU A 364 -24.52 -1.41 2.62
CA LEU A 364 -25.22 -2.70 2.78
C LEU A 364 -24.67 -3.54 3.95
N GLY A 365 -23.64 -3.06 4.65
CA GLY A 365 -22.97 -3.81 5.72
C GLY A 365 -22.13 -4.97 5.23
N ILE A 366 -21.67 -4.93 3.98
CA ILE A 366 -20.81 -5.95 3.37
C ILE A 366 -19.35 -5.47 3.48
N TYR A 367 -18.53 -6.20 4.24
CA TYR A 367 -17.12 -5.92 4.45
C TYR A 367 -16.26 -7.17 4.23
N PRO A 368 -15.13 -7.07 3.48
CA PRO A 368 -14.62 -5.84 2.84
C PRO A 368 -15.58 -5.33 1.77
N ALA A 369 -15.68 -4.01 1.63
CA ALA A 369 -16.61 -3.36 0.71
C ALA A 369 -16.06 -3.33 -0.74
N VAL A 370 -15.48 -4.42 -1.18
CA VAL A 370 -14.93 -4.58 -2.54
C VAL A 370 -16.06 -4.71 -3.54
N ASP A 371 -16.03 -3.89 -4.59
CA ASP A 371 -16.97 -4.02 -5.70
C ASP A 371 -16.55 -5.20 -6.60
N PRO A 372 -17.33 -6.27 -6.66
CA PRO A 372 -16.95 -7.47 -7.39
C PRO A 372 -17.03 -7.33 -8.91
N LEU A 373 -17.77 -6.34 -9.41
CA LEU A 373 -17.94 -6.09 -10.84
C LEU A 373 -16.94 -5.08 -11.39
N ASP A 374 -16.57 -4.08 -10.59
CA ASP A 374 -15.63 -3.04 -10.97
C ASP A 374 -14.17 -3.41 -10.69
N SER A 375 -13.93 -4.41 -9.83
CA SER A 375 -12.59 -4.92 -9.54
C SER A 375 -12.14 -5.93 -10.60
N THR A 376 -10.86 -5.86 -10.97
CA THR A 376 -10.31 -6.66 -12.08
C THR A 376 -8.92 -7.20 -11.76
N SER A 377 -8.52 -8.28 -12.44
CA SER A 377 -7.18 -8.83 -12.38
C SER A 377 -6.75 -9.41 -13.74
N ARG A 378 -5.52 -9.16 -14.14
CA ARG A 378 -4.94 -9.71 -15.38
C ARG A 378 -4.71 -11.22 -15.31
N ILE A 379 -4.52 -11.76 -14.12
CA ILE A 379 -4.30 -13.20 -13.94
C ILE A 379 -5.60 -13.99 -13.76
N LEU A 380 -6.76 -13.36 -13.83
CA LEU A 380 -8.06 -14.03 -13.85
C LEU A 380 -8.28 -14.68 -15.22
N ASN A 381 -7.58 -15.77 -15.44
CA ASN A 381 -7.69 -16.59 -16.64
C ASN A 381 -7.45 -18.07 -16.32
N PRO A 382 -8.01 -19.02 -17.12
CA PRO A 382 -7.92 -20.44 -16.81
C PRO A 382 -6.49 -21.00 -16.93
N ALA A 383 -5.61 -20.37 -17.70
CA ALA A 383 -4.23 -20.82 -17.85
C ALA A 383 -3.41 -20.64 -16.56
N VAL A 384 -3.75 -19.64 -15.74
CA VAL A 384 -3.07 -19.36 -14.46
C VAL A 384 -3.77 -20.03 -13.30
N LEU A 385 -5.11 -19.91 -13.23
CA LEU A 385 -5.92 -20.29 -12.06
C LEU A 385 -6.51 -21.70 -12.15
N GLY A 386 -6.54 -22.28 -13.34
CA GLY A 386 -7.32 -23.48 -13.62
C GLY A 386 -8.78 -23.16 -13.96
N ASN A 387 -9.43 -24.12 -14.62
CA ASN A 387 -10.81 -23.93 -15.10
C ASN A 387 -11.82 -23.77 -13.97
N GLU A 388 -11.72 -24.56 -12.92
CA GLU A 388 -12.69 -24.53 -11.80
C GLU A 388 -12.76 -23.16 -11.14
N HIS A 389 -11.62 -22.56 -10.81
CA HIS A 389 -11.55 -21.23 -10.25
C HIS A 389 -12.11 -20.17 -11.21
N TYR A 390 -11.65 -20.19 -12.45
CA TYR A 390 -12.08 -19.24 -13.47
C TYR A 390 -13.60 -19.32 -13.73
N ASP A 391 -14.13 -20.52 -13.92
CA ASP A 391 -15.56 -20.72 -14.20
C ASP A 391 -16.41 -20.27 -13.01
N THR A 392 -16.00 -20.58 -11.78
CA THR A 392 -16.68 -20.10 -10.57
C THR A 392 -16.69 -18.58 -10.48
N ALA A 393 -15.55 -17.92 -10.74
CA ALA A 393 -15.47 -16.48 -10.75
C ALA A 393 -16.39 -15.85 -11.80
N GLN A 394 -16.44 -16.42 -13.01
CA GLN A 394 -17.33 -15.94 -14.07
C GLN A 394 -18.80 -16.11 -13.69
N ARG A 395 -19.19 -17.26 -13.15
CA ARG A 395 -20.56 -17.50 -12.66
C ARG A 395 -20.97 -16.49 -11.58
N VAL A 396 -20.08 -16.18 -10.64
CA VAL A 396 -20.33 -15.16 -9.60
C VAL A 396 -20.56 -13.79 -10.24
N LYS A 397 -19.71 -13.40 -11.17
CA LYS A 397 -19.87 -12.11 -11.87
C LYS A 397 -21.17 -12.05 -12.69
N GLU A 398 -21.52 -13.12 -13.39
CA GLU A 398 -22.74 -13.20 -14.17
C GLU A 398 -24.00 -13.07 -13.30
N ILE A 399 -24.09 -13.79 -12.20
CA ILE A 399 -25.26 -13.71 -11.31
C ILE A 399 -25.38 -12.32 -10.65
N LEU A 400 -24.26 -11.71 -10.26
CA LEU A 400 -24.26 -10.36 -9.70
C LEU A 400 -24.60 -9.29 -10.75
N GLN A 401 -24.12 -9.43 -11.97
CA GLN A 401 -24.48 -8.56 -13.08
C GLN A 401 -25.97 -8.66 -13.41
N ARG A 402 -26.52 -9.87 -13.49
CA ARG A 402 -27.94 -10.10 -13.69
C ARG A 402 -28.77 -9.48 -12.56
N TYR A 403 -28.34 -9.63 -11.32
CA TYR A 403 -29.00 -9.00 -10.18
C TYR A 403 -28.99 -7.48 -10.28
N LYS A 404 -27.88 -6.87 -10.69
CA LYS A 404 -27.78 -5.42 -10.89
C LYS A 404 -28.80 -4.93 -11.94
N GLU A 405 -28.97 -5.65 -13.04
CA GLU A 405 -29.98 -5.33 -14.07
C GLU A 405 -31.41 -5.47 -13.51
N LEU A 406 -31.68 -6.49 -12.71
CA LEU A 406 -32.99 -6.70 -12.10
C LEU A 406 -33.33 -5.69 -10.99
N GLN A 407 -32.31 -5.08 -10.36
CA GLN A 407 -32.54 -4.06 -9.31
C GLN A 407 -33.32 -2.85 -9.83
N ASP A 408 -33.07 -2.42 -11.06
CA ASP A 408 -33.79 -1.30 -11.68
C ASP A 408 -35.28 -1.67 -11.88
N ILE A 409 -35.54 -2.91 -12.31
CA ILE A 409 -36.89 -3.44 -12.49
C ILE A 409 -37.60 -3.57 -11.14
N ILE A 410 -36.93 -4.09 -10.12
CA ILE A 410 -37.47 -4.22 -8.75
C ILE A 410 -37.82 -2.87 -8.15
N ALA A 411 -36.98 -1.85 -8.38
CA ALA A 411 -37.21 -0.50 -7.84
C ALA A 411 -38.45 0.18 -8.45
N ILE A 412 -38.79 -0.14 -9.70
CA ILE A 412 -39.90 0.46 -10.41
C ILE A 412 -41.19 -0.35 -10.25
N LEU A 413 -41.12 -1.65 -10.42
CA LEU A 413 -42.28 -2.54 -10.52
C LEU A 413 -42.51 -3.43 -9.28
N GLY A 414 -41.50 -3.58 -8.43
CA GLY A 414 -41.53 -4.49 -7.27
C GLY A 414 -41.08 -5.91 -7.60
N MET A 415 -40.82 -6.68 -6.55
CA MET A 415 -40.37 -8.09 -6.66
C MET A 415 -41.44 -9.04 -7.30
N ASP A 416 -42.71 -8.73 -7.10
CA ASP A 416 -43.80 -9.60 -7.51
C ASP A 416 -43.97 -9.71 -9.03
N GLU A 417 -43.49 -8.67 -9.76
CA GLU A 417 -43.52 -8.62 -11.22
C GLU A 417 -42.40 -9.43 -11.90
N LEU A 418 -41.44 -9.95 -11.14
CA LEU A 418 -40.38 -10.80 -11.66
C LEU A 418 -40.90 -12.21 -11.96
N SER A 419 -40.32 -12.85 -13.00
CA SER A 419 -40.50 -14.27 -13.23
C SER A 419 -39.98 -15.10 -12.05
N GLU A 420 -40.50 -16.31 -11.88
CA GLU A 420 -40.01 -17.23 -10.82
C GLU A 420 -38.52 -17.53 -10.97
N GLU A 421 -38.03 -17.60 -12.21
CA GLU A 421 -36.59 -17.75 -12.51
C GLU A 421 -35.78 -16.53 -12.04
N ASP A 422 -36.24 -15.33 -12.34
CA ASP A 422 -35.57 -14.11 -11.89
C ASP A 422 -35.64 -13.92 -10.37
N LYS A 423 -36.73 -14.30 -9.70
CA LYS A 423 -36.83 -14.33 -8.24
C LYS A 423 -35.79 -15.25 -7.60
N LEU A 424 -35.58 -16.43 -8.22
CA LEU A 424 -34.54 -17.35 -7.77
C LEU A 424 -33.14 -16.80 -7.96
N VAL A 425 -32.87 -16.17 -9.11
CA VAL A 425 -31.61 -15.47 -9.38
C VAL A 425 -31.35 -14.39 -8.33
N VAL A 426 -32.33 -13.55 -8.03
CA VAL A 426 -32.22 -12.50 -7.00
C VAL A 426 -31.92 -13.08 -5.62
N SER A 427 -32.60 -14.14 -5.23
CA SER A 427 -32.41 -14.82 -3.94
C SER A 427 -30.96 -15.33 -3.81
N ARG A 428 -30.47 -16.04 -4.81
CA ARG A 428 -29.11 -16.58 -4.83
C ARG A 428 -28.04 -15.48 -4.95
N ALA A 429 -28.28 -14.46 -5.78
CA ALA A 429 -27.39 -13.32 -5.93
C ALA A 429 -27.19 -12.55 -4.63
N ARG A 430 -28.24 -12.36 -3.84
CA ARG A 430 -28.14 -11.73 -2.51
C ARG A 430 -27.30 -12.57 -1.55
N LYS A 431 -27.46 -13.89 -1.58
CA LYS A 431 -26.62 -14.81 -0.79
C LYS A 431 -25.15 -14.75 -1.23
N VAL A 432 -24.89 -14.75 -2.54
CA VAL A 432 -23.55 -14.58 -3.11
C VAL A 432 -22.93 -13.24 -2.65
N GLN A 433 -23.66 -12.16 -2.75
CA GLN A 433 -23.19 -10.83 -2.34
C GLN A 433 -22.85 -10.79 -0.83
N ARG A 434 -23.69 -11.38 0.03
CA ARG A 434 -23.41 -11.48 1.46
C ARG A 434 -22.23 -12.39 1.75
N PHE A 435 -22.08 -13.50 1.04
CA PHE A 435 -20.99 -14.46 1.23
C PHE A 435 -19.63 -13.93 0.76
N LEU A 436 -19.57 -12.86 -0.04
CA LEU A 436 -18.35 -12.12 -0.34
C LEU A 436 -17.78 -11.40 0.88
N SER A 437 -18.61 -11.13 1.89
CA SER A 437 -18.13 -10.58 3.17
C SER A 437 -17.44 -11.64 4.01
N GLN A 438 -16.53 -11.21 4.88
CA GLN A 438 -15.91 -12.09 5.87
C GLN A 438 -15.40 -11.29 7.07
N PRO A 439 -15.35 -11.89 8.26
CA PRO A 439 -14.80 -11.24 9.43
C PRO A 439 -13.28 -11.19 9.36
N PHE A 440 -12.70 -10.05 9.70
CA PHE A 440 -11.26 -9.82 9.70
C PHE A 440 -10.67 -9.96 11.10
N HIS A 441 -9.46 -10.51 11.20
CA HIS A 441 -8.72 -10.62 12.46
C HIS A 441 -8.44 -9.26 13.09
N VAL A 442 -8.09 -8.27 12.27
CA VAL A 442 -7.78 -6.92 12.74
C VAL A 442 -9.02 -6.14 13.21
N ALA A 443 -10.19 -6.62 12.88
CA ALA A 443 -11.48 -6.01 13.27
C ALA A 443 -12.18 -6.74 14.43
N GLU A 444 -11.62 -7.80 14.99
CA GLU A 444 -12.25 -8.60 16.06
C GLU A 444 -12.69 -7.77 17.26
N GLN A 445 -11.88 -6.78 17.66
CA GLN A 445 -12.18 -5.90 18.78
C GLN A 445 -13.42 -5.03 18.56
N PHE A 446 -13.68 -4.67 17.30
CA PHE A 446 -14.79 -3.79 16.93
C PHE A 446 -16.08 -4.55 16.60
N THR A 447 -15.93 -5.72 15.98
CA THR A 447 -17.06 -6.51 15.49
C THR A 447 -17.53 -7.57 16.48
N GLY A 448 -16.67 -7.99 17.41
CA GLY A 448 -16.90 -9.13 18.28
C GLY A 448 -16.89 -10.50 17.55
N LEU A 449 -16.56 -10.50 16.25
CA LEU A 449 -16.49 -11.70 15.44
C LEU A 449 -15.05 -12.14 15.30
N LYS A 450 -14.81 -13.43 15.44
CA LYS A 450 -13.48 -14.01 15.22
C LYS A 450 -13.13 -13.94 13.73
N GLY A 451 -11.96 -13.38 13.41
CA GLY A 451 -11.46 -13.31 12.05
C GLY A 451 -11.14 -14.68 11.46
N VAL A 452 -11.33 -14.81 10.17
CA VAL A 452 -11.13 -16.08 9.44
C VAL A 452 -10.31 -15.81 8.18
N LEU A 453 -9.26 -16.61 7.99
CA LEU A 453 -8.53 -16.72 6.73
C LEU A 453 -9.13 -17.91 5.96
N VAL A 454 -9.61 -17.68 4.75
CA VAL A 454 -10.34 -18.68 3.97
C VAL A 454 -9.48 -19.18 2.81
N ASP A 455 -9.33 -20.50 2.71
CA ASP A 455 -8.63 -21.13 1.58
C ASP A 455 -9.46 -20.97 0.30
N ILE A 456 -8.77 -20.84 -0.84
CA ILE A 456 -9.44 -20.66 -2.15
C ILE A 456 -10.35 -21.86 -2.51
N LYS A 457 -10.01 -23.06 -2.10
CA LYS A 457 -10.84 -24.25 -2.37
C LYS A 457 -12.16 -24.16 -1.63
N ASP A 458 -12.15 -23.72 -0.37
CA ASP A 458 -13.36 -23.51 0.42
C ASP A 458 -14.20 -22.37 -0.16
N THR A 459 -13.56 -21.34 -0.65
CA THR A 459 -14.22 -20.22 -1.34
C THR A 459 -14.95 -20.71 -2.61
N ILE A 460 -14.26 -21.43 -3.48
CA ILE A 460 -14.83 -21.98 -4.73
C ILE A 460 -15.99 -22.92 -4.40
N LYS A 461 -15.81 -23.84 -3.47
CA LYS A 461 -16.85 -24.77 -3.02
C LYS A 461 -18.07 -24.01 -2.53
N GLY A 462 -17.89 -23.02 -1.67
CA GLY A 462 -18.99 -22.28 -1.06
C GLY A 462 -19.84 -21.53 -2.08
N PHE A 463 -19.20 -20.80 -3.00
CA PHE A 463 -19.92 -20.07 -4.05
C PHE A 463 -20.65 -21.01 -5.01
N ASN A 464 -20.05 -22.11 -5.42
CA ASN A 464 -20.72 -23.08 -6.26
C ASN A 464 -21.96 -23.68 -5.57
N MET A 465 -21.88 -24.04 -4.30
CA MET A 465 -23.02 -24.53 -3.54
C MET A 465 -24.19 -23.53 -3.47
N ILE A 466 -23.87 -22.23 -3.31
CA ILE A 466 -24.90 -21.18 -3.31
C ILE A 466 -25.58 -21.09 -4.70
N MET A 467 -24.78 -21.04 -5.76
CA MET A 467 -25.29 -20.88 -7.12
C MET A 467 -26.03 -22.14 -7.63
N ASP A 468 -25.65 -23.33 -7.18
CA ASP A 468 -26.28 -24.59 -7.52
C ASP A 468 -27.56 -24.86 -6.70
N GLY A 469 -27.83 -24.05 -5.69
CA GLY A 469 -29.05 -24.11 -4.89
C GLY A 469 -29.00 -25.08 -3.72
N GLU A 470 -27.84 -25.64 -3.39
CA GLU A 470 -27.68 -26.61 -2.30
C GLU A 470 -27.93 -26.00 -0.90
N VAL A 471 -28.00 -24.71 -0.80
CA VAL A 471 -28.19 -23.93 0.46
C VAL A 471 -29.35 -22.94 0.36
N ASP A 472 -30.28 -23.16 -0.57
CA ASP A 472 -31.46 -22.29 -0.78
C ASP A 472 -32.37 -22.23 0.45
N GLU A 473 -32.35 -23.23 1.30
CA GLU A 473 -33.13 -23.31 2.55
C GLU A 473 -32.76 -22.30 3.61
N TYR A 474 -31.49 -21.82 3.59
CA TYR A 474 -31.01 -20.89 4.61
C TYR A 474 -31.30 -19.42 4.27
N PRO A 475 -31.61 -18.58 5.27
CA PRO A 475 -31.89 -17.16 5.04
C PRO A 475 -30.62 -16.41 4.58
N GLU A 476 -30.79 -15.33 3.85
CA GLU A 476 -29.72 -14.45 3.36
C GLU A 476 -28.73 -14.02 4.47
N ALA A 477 -29.26 -13.71 5.67
CA ALA A 477 -28.44 -13.26 6.80
C ALA A 477 -27.40 -14.32 7.28
N ALA A 478 -27.61 -15.59 6.96
CA ALA A 478 -26.69 -16.67 7.31
C ALA A 478 -25.34 -16.56 6.57
N PHE A 479 -25.33 -15.91 5.42
CA PHE A 479 -24.16 -15.79 4.55
C PHE A 479 -23.34 -14.51 4.83
N ASN A 480 -23.80 -13.66 5.70
CA ASN A 480 -23.14 -12.40 6.01
C ASN A 480 -22.05 -12.57 7.08
N LEU A 481 -20.86 -12.04 6.82
CA LEU A 481 -19.71 -12.05 7.74
C LEU A 481 -19.41 -13.47 8.28
N VAL A 482 -19.25 -14.39 7.39
CA VAL A 482 -18.83 -15.77 7.67
C VAL A 482 -17.58 -16.13 6.85
N GLY A 483 -16.84 -17.13 7.29
CA GLY A 483 -15.68 -17.62 6.56
C GLY A 483 -16.06 -18.59 5.45
N THR A 484 -16.32 -19.84 5.82
CA THR A 484 -16.63 -20.91 4.89
C THR A 484 -18.15 -21.13 4.73
N ILE A 485 -18.54 -21.96 3.76
CA ILE A 485 -19.94 -22.34 3.58
C ILE A 485 -20.47 -23.13 4.77
N GLU A 486 -19.63 -23.88 5.44
CA GLU A 486 -20.03 -24.64 6.64
C GLU A 486 -20.39 -23.69 7.80
N ASP A 487 -19.65 -22.57 7.95
CA ASP A 487 -19.98 -21.53 8.91
C ASP A 487 -21.36 -20.89 8.59
N ALA A 488 -21.64 -20.67 7.30
CA ALA A 488 -22.94 -20.16 6.85
C ALA A 488 -24.08 -21.12 7.16
N LYS A 489 -23.88 -22.44 6.94
CA LYS A 489 -24.88 -23.47 7.27
C LYS A 489 -25.13 -23.53 8.79
N GLU A 490 -24.08 -23.48 9.60
CA GLU A 490 -24.22 -23.49 11.05
C GLU A 490 -25.01 -22.27 11.54
N LYS A 491 -24.65 -21.09 11.04
CA LYS A 491 -25.38 -19.84 11.34
C LYS A 491 -26.82 -19.90 10.85
N GLY A 492 -27.06 -20.46 9.64
CA GLY A 492 -28.39 -20.63 9.07
C GLY A 492 -29.29 -21.52 9.93
N LYS A 493 -28.77 -22.65 10.42
CA LYS A 493 -29.52 -23.55 11.33
C LYS A 493 -29.91 -22.83 12.64
N LYS A 494 -29.01 -22.02 13.21
CA LYS A 494 -29.32 -21.23 14.41
C LYS A 494 -30.45 -20.23 14.15
N LEU A 495 -30.35 -19.49 13.03
CA LEU A 495 -31.39 -18.50 12.65
C LEU A 495 -32.75 -19.13 12.39
N LEU A 496 -32.80 -20.30 11.76
CA LEU A 496 -34.05 -21.02 11.55
C LEU A 496 -34.66 -21.51 12.86
N ALA A 497 -33.85 -22.04 13.79
CA ALA A 497 -34.30 -22.49 15.10
C ALA A 497 -34.82 -21.32 15.96
N GLU A 498 -34.22 -20.15 15.87
CA GLU A 498 -34.69 -18.92 16.54
C GLU A 498 -36.00 -18.37 15.96
N ALA A 499 -36.23 -18.57 14.66
CA ALA A 499 -37.45 -18.13 14.01
C ALA A 499 -38.67 -19.06 14.29
N GLU A 500 -38.40 -20.33 14.67
CA GLU A 500 -39.40 -21.31 15.06
C GLU A 500 -39.77 -21.29 16.56
N ALA A 501 -38.96 -20.61 17.38
CA ALA A 501 -39.14 -20.47 18.82
C ALA A 501 -39.94 -19.21 19.17
#